data_3516d4431a35fabc5aeb0ce1827f4b1a
#
_entry.id   3516d4431a35fabc5aeb0ce1827f4b1a
#
_cell.length_a   1.000
_cell.length_b   1.000
_cell.length_c   1.000
_cell.angle_alpha   90.00
_cell.angle_beta   90.00
_cell.angle_gamma   90.00
#
_symmetry.space_group_name_H-M   'P 1'
#
loop_
_entity.id
_entity.type
_entity.pdbx_description
1 polymer ?
#
loop_
_entity_poly.entity_id
_entity_poly.type
_entity_poly.pdbx_seq_one_letter_code
_entity_poly.pdbx_strand_id
1 'polypeptide(L)'
;MVCDNAQVYGNAIVDDNAIIYGNAMVLDNAVVSDYVMVYEYAMVYGDAMVYDNARICGNAKVYDDAIVCDDMVVCGDAVVCR
;
A
#
# COMPACT_ATOMS: atom_id res chain seq x y z
N MET A 1 -7.97 2.92 -7.55
CA MET A 1 -8.35 1.86 -8.50
C MET A 1 -7.70 0.55 -8.08
N VAL A 2 -8.45 -0.50 -8.08
CA VAL A 2 -7.95 -1.84 -7.73
C VAL A 2 -8.14 -2.72 -8.96
N CYS A 3 -7.07 -3.36 -9.43
CA CYS A 3 -7.14 -4.18 -10.63
C CYS A 3 -6.24 -5.41 -10.52
N ASP A 4 -6.26 -6.22 -11.58
CA ASP A 4 -5.56 -7.50 -11.62
C ASP A 4 -6.03 -8.39 -10.47
N ASN A 5 -5.12 -9.02 -9.75
CA ASN A 5 -5.45 -9.91 -8.63
C ASN A 5 -5.32 -9.22 -7.28
N ALA A 6 -5.25 -7.90 -7.27
CA ALA A 6 -5.11 -7.14 -6.03
C ALA A 6 -6.34 -7.29 -5.16
N GLN A 7 -6.14 -7.27 -3.86
CA GLN A 7 -7.22 -7.43 -2.89
C GLN A 7 -7.19 -6.29 -1.89
N VAL A 8 -8.36 -5.71 -1.65
CA VAL A 8 -8.57 -4.69 -0.62
C VAL A 8 -9.71 -5.15 0.25
N TYR A 9 -9.45 -5.39 1.52
CA TYR A 9 -10.51 -5.88 2.39
C TYR A 9 -10.30 -5.40 3.83
N GLY A 10 -11.19 -5.86 4.72
CA GLY A 10 -11.24 -5.33 6.07
C GLY A 10 -11.81 -3.92 6.05
N ASN A 11 -11.21 -3.02 6.79
CA ASN A 11 -11.60 -1.60 6.83
C ASN A 11 -10.67 -0.71 6.01
N ALA A 12 -9.91 -1.30 5.10
CA ALA A 12 -8.96 -0.55 4.30
C ALA A 12 -9.65 0.44 3.39
N ILE A 13 -9.00 1.57 3.17
CA ILE A 13 -9.52 2.63 2.32
C ILE A 13 -8.51 2.90 1.21
N VAL A 14 -8.99 2.87 -0.03
CA VAL A 14 -8.19 3.25 -1.21
C VAL A 14 -8.99 4.33 -1.92
N ASP A 15 -8.46 5.55 -1.96
CA ASP A 15 -9.20 6.65 -2.56
C ASP A 15 -8.29 7.53 -3.40
N ASP A 16 -8.88 8.61 -3.90
CA ASP A 16 -8.22 9.54 -4.80
C ASP A 16 -7.70 8.80 -6.04
N ASN A 17 -6.45 9.02 -6.42
CA ASN A 17 -5.87 8.42 -7.62
C ASN A 17 -4.97 7.22 -7.31
N ALA A 18 -5.10 6.64 -6.14
CA ALA A 18 -4.30 5.47 -5.77
C ALA A 18 -4.63 4.27 -6.65
N ILE A 19 -3.61 3.50 -6.97
CA ILE A 19 -3.75 2.32 -7.81
C ILE A 19 -3.14 1.12 -7.09
N ILE A 20 -3.93 0.06 -6.94
CA ILE A 20 -3.50 -1.20 -6.35
C ILE A 20 -3.63 -2.26 -7.44
N TYR A 21 -2.54 -2.92 -7.81
CA TYR A 21 -2.61 -3.89 -8.89
C TYR A 21 -1.59 -5.02 -8.71
N GLY A 22 -1.53 -5.91 -9.69
CA GLY A 22 -0.74 -7.12 -9.54
C GLY A 22 -1.34 -8.03 -8.51
N ASN A 23 -0.53 -8.52 -7.59
CA ASN A 23 -0.99 -9.39 -6.50
C ASN A 23 -0.91 -8.68 -5.15
N ALA A 24 -0.95 -7.36 -5.15
CA ALA A 24 -0.84 -6.57 -3.93
C ALA A 24 -2.07 -6.74 -3.03
N MET A 25 -1.87 -6.53 -1.75
CA MET A 25 -2.96 -6.64 -0.77
C MET A 25 -2.94 -5.43 0.15
N VAL A 26 -4.12 -4.85 0.36
CA VAL A 26 -4.32 -3.77 1.31
C VAL A 26 -5.46 -4.20 2.24
N LEU A 27 -5.18 -4.30 3.52
CA LEU A 27 -6.16 -4.86 4.45
C LEU A 27 -6.09 -4.21 5.82
N ASP A 28 -6.94 -4.68 6.72
CA ASP A 28 -7.06 -4.15 8.07
C ASP A 28 -7.55 -2.70 8.03
N ASN A 29 -6.89 -1.79 8.71
CA ASN A 29 -7.29 -0.39 8.76
C ASN A 29 -6.37 0.51 7.93
N ALA A 30 -5.67 -0.07 6.95
CA ALA A 30 -4.74 0.68 6.12
C ALA A 30 -5.46 1.72 5.25
N VAL A 31 -4.79 2.83 5.01
CA VAL A 31 -5.30 3.89 4.16
C VAL A 31 -4.29 4.16 3.06
N VAL A 32 -4.73 4.09 1.81
CA VAL A 32 -3.91 4.36 0.63
C VAL A 32 -4.63 5.42 -0.18
N SER A 33 -3.99 6.56 -0.37
CA SER A 33 -4.63 7.69 -1.02
C SER A 33 -3.67 8.46 -1.93
N ASP A 34 -4.19 9.50 -2.55
CA ASP A 34 -3.44 10.36 -3.45
C ASP A 34 -2.95 9.59 -4.68
N TYR A 35 -1.69 9.69 -5.04
CA TYR A 35 -1.16 9.07 -6.25
C TYR A 35 -0.32 7.82 -5.97
N VAL A 36 -0.59 7.16 -4.87
CA VAL A 36 0.17 5.97 -4.45
C VAL A 36 -0.06 4.82 -5.42
N MET A 37 1.00 4.04 -5.64
CA MET A 37 0.90 2.81 -6.40
C MET A 37 1.40 1.67 -5.54
N VAL A 38 0.59 0.62 -5.41
CA VAL A 38 0.94 -0.59 -4.67
C VAL A 38 0.79 -1.75 -5.65
N TYR A 39 1.88 -2.48 -5.90
CA TYR A 39 1.85 -3.50 -6.94
C TYR A 39 2.78 -4.66 -6.63
N GLU A 40 2.81 -5.61 -7.54
CA GLU A 40 3.52 -6.88 -7.36
C GLU A 40 2.96 -7.62 -6.15
N TYR A 41 3.76 -8.07 -5.22
CA TYR A 41 3.30 -8.83 -4.06
C TYR A 41 3.31 -8.00 -2.79
N ALA A 42 3.27 -6.68 -2.91
CA ALA A 42 3.33 -5.80 -1.75
C ALA A 42 2.10 -5.95 -0.86
N MET A 43 2.29 -5.72 0.43
CA MET A 43 1.21 -5.79 1.40
C MET A 43 1.22 -4.53 2.26
N VAL A 44 0.05 -3.93 2.43
CA VAL A 44 -0.16 -2.78 3.32
C VAL A 44 -1.26 -3.16 4.29
N TYR A 45 -0.96 -3.18 5.58
CA TYR A 45 -1.95 -3.62 6.56
C TYR A 45 -1.73 -2.96 7.92
N GLY A 46 -2.52 -3.40 8.90
CA GLY A 46 -2.51 -2.75 10.21
C GLY A 46 -3.14 -1.37 10.12
N ASP A 47 -2.55 -0.40 10.77
CA ASP A 47 -3.01 0.98 10.74
C ASP A 47 -2.13 1.85 9.84
N ALA A 48 -1.47 1.24 8.84
CA ALA A 48 -0.54 1.94 7.97
C ALA A 48 -1.25 2.99 7.12
N MET A 49 -0.53 4.05 6.82
CA MET A 49 -1.02 5.11 5.93
C MET A 49 0.01 5.33 4.82
N VAL A 50 -0.46 5.32 3.58
CA VAL A 50 0.39 5.53 2.41
C VAL A 50 -0.27 6.61 1.56
N TYR A 51 0.46 7.70 1.30
CA TYR A 51 -0.13 8.81 0.55
C TYR A 51 0.94 9.56 -0.25
N ASP A 52 0.52 10.65 -0.89
CA ASP A 52 1.35 11.43 -1.80
C ASP A 52 1.72 10.59 -3.03
N ASN A 53 2.99 10.56 -3.40
CA ASN A 53 3.45 9.85 -4.60
C ASN A 53 4.23 8.58 -4.26
N ALA A 54 3.97 7.98 -3.13
CA ALA A 54 4.70 6.79 -2.67
C ALA A 54 4.42 5.60 -3.56
N ARG A 55 5.38 4.69 -3.60
CA ARG A 55 5.26 3.43 -4.34
C ARG A 55 5.67 2.27 -3.46
N ILE A 56 4.85 1.24 -3.45
CA ILE A 56 5.09 0.02 -2.68
C ILE A 56 5.09 -1.13 -3.67
N CYS A 57 6.18 -1.88 -3.75
CA CYS A 57 6.28 -2.94 -4.76
C CYS A 57 7.15 -4.10 -4.28
N GLY A 58 7.32 -5.07 -5.15
CA GLY A 58 8.08 -6.28 -4.84
C GLY A 58 7.38 -7.07 -3.74
N ASN A 59 8.12 -7.50 -2.75
CA ASN A 59 7.57 -8.22 -1.60
C ASN A 59 7.52 -7.35 -0.35
N ALA A 60 7.44 -6.04 -0.53
CA ALA A 60 7.47 -5.09 0.58
C ALA A 60 6.25 -5.25 1.48
N LYS A 61 6.46 -4.94 2.75
CA LYS A 61 5.39 -4.97 3.76
C LYS A 61 5.38 -3.65 4.51
N VAL A 62 4.20 -3.05 4.61
CA VAL A 62 3.99 -1.81 5.34
C VAL A 62 2.87 -2.09 6.35
N TYR A 63 3.16 -1.98 7.64
CA TYR A 63 2.17 -2.36 8.65
C TYR A 63 2.36 -1.59 9.95
N ASP A 64 1.54 -1.97 10.94
CA ASP A 64 1.45 -1.27 12.22
C ASP A 64 1.03 0.19 11.99
N ASP A 65 1.70 1.15 12.60
CA ASP A 65 1.39 2.56 12.43
C ASP A 65 2.32 3.24 11.42
N ALA A 66 2.86 2.48 10.47
CA ALA A 66 3.81 3.01 9.50
C ALA A 66 3.17 4.10 8.64
N ILE A 67 3.98 5.07 8.27
CA ILE A 67 3.56 6.14 7.37
C ILE A 67 4.56 6.19 6.22
N VAL A 68 4.04 6.08 4.99
CA VAL A 68 4.84 6.17 3.77
C VAL A 68 4.25 7.30 2.94
N CYS A 69 5.06 8.30 2.63
CA CYS A 69 4.56 9.48 1.95
C CYS A 69 5.65 10.11 1.08
N ASP A 70 5.32 11.25 0.48
CA ASP A 70 6.20 11.98 -0.42
C ASP A 70 6.51 11.08 -1.63
N ASP A 71 7.76 11.03 -2.05
CA ASP A 71 8.18 10.23 -3.18
C ASP A 71 8.88 8.94 -2.75
N MET A 72 8.59 8.46 -1.56
CA MET A 72 9.23 7.24 -1.06
C MET A 72 8.92 6.04 -1.95
N VAL A 73 9.90 5.17 -2.10
CA VAL A 73 9.75 3.92 -2.83
C VAL A 73 10.14 2.81 -1.88
N VAL A 74 9.21 1.90 -1.62
CA VAL A 74 9.42 0.75 -0.74
C VAL A 74 9.27 -0.49 -1.61
N CYS A 75 10.38 -1.14 -1.91
CA CYS A 75 10.39 -2.27 -2.85
C CYS A 75 11.31 -3.37 -2.36
N GLY A 76 11.35 -4.45 -3.14
CA GLY A 76 12.14 -5.61 -2.82
C GLY A 76 11.56 -6.30 -1.60
N ASP A 77 12.39 -6.63 -0.64
CA ASP A 77 11.93 -7.27 0.59
C ASP A 77 11.86 -6.27 1.76
N ALA A 78 11.67 -5.00 1.47
CA ALA A 78 11.63 -3.96 2.49
C ALA A 78 10.46 -4.18 3.46
N VAL A 79 10.69 -3.82 4.70
CA VAL A 79 9.66 -3.89 5.74
C VAL A 79 9.63 -2.52 6.43
N VAL A 80 8.46 -1.89 6.43
CA VAL A 80 8.26 -0.61 7.09
C VAL A 80 7.18 -0.81 8.14
N CYS A 81 7.53 -0.60 9.38
CA CYS A 81 6.58 -0.71 10.48
C CYS A 81 6.96 0.27 11.59
N ARG A 82 6.02 0.45 12.52
CA ARG A 82 6.26 1.47 13.51
C ARG A 82 5.47 1.25 14.78
#